data_00fe917a6a5148463f28848b70918eac
#
_entry.id   00fe917a6a5148463f28848b70918eac
#
_cell.length_a   1.000
_cell.length_b   1.000
_cell.length_c   1.000
_cell.angle_alpha   90.00
_cell.angle_beta   90.00
_cell.angle_gamma   90.00
#
_symmetry.space_group_name_H-M   'P 1'
#
loop_
_entity.id
_entity.type
_entity.pdbx_description
1 polymer ?
#
loop_
_entity_poly.entity_id
_entity_poly.type
_entity_poly.pdbx_seq_one_letter_code
_entity_poly.pdbx_strand_id
1 'polypeptide(L)'
;MKLLLFALLSALCLLRIPSVVKVAESRASWLASMFGLAALYVLGTVTPLEVIDSYLGGSNVTNLLQAIFALLAIFFFNDSVRRLANVPIVRWTYYAPLLSIPIMIVSFALINDKAPTAADFIDTRMDQLATTTYSGTYMLALLFTLLRIIYMLRHKARGPYATFSAGLLVVAAACSCHITYVVLFHFSPWDAFAQAIGSWFDRLFYVGLSVTAAGWLILFLSKQLPKLRLWMIDALWLTALRIRVNADQSRLSPAWDLFNETLENGVYKSLIVLYNYQRGNMTMFPESVQGRISKIEAKLDAQT
;
A
#
# COMPACT_ATOMS: atom_id res chain seq x y z
N MET A 1 5.56 9.67 -14.39
CA MET A 1 4.78 8.61 -13.75
C MET A 1 5.47 8.05 -12.51
N LYS A 2 6.79 7.73 -12.54
CA LYS A 2 7.55 7.23 -11.37
C LYS A 2 7.40 8.14 -10.14
N LEU A 3 7.54 9.46 -10.30
CA LEU A 3 7.41 10.44 -9.20
C LEU A 3 6.00 10.48 -8.60
N LEU A 4 4.95 10.37 -9.43
CA LEU A 4 3.56 10.30 -8.94
C LEU A 4 3.35 9.05 -8.07
N LEU A 5 3.84 7.90 -8.54
CA LEU A 5 3.75 6.65 -7.79
C LEU A 5 4.54 6.74 -6.47
N PHE A 6 5.74 7.32 -6.50
CA PHE A 6 6.55 7.57 -5.30
C PHE A 6 5.81 8.45 -4.29
N ALA A 7 5.18 9.54 -4.76
CA ALA A 7 4.38 10.44 -3.91
C ALA A 7 3.16 9.73 -3.30
N LEU A 8 2.43 8.93 -4.10
CA LEU A 8 1.28 8.14 -3.61
C LEU A 8 1.70 7.12 -2.55
N LEU A 9 2.79 6.37 -2.77
CA LEU A 9 3.29 5.40 -1.80
C LEU A 9 3.83 6.08 -0.54
N SER A 10 4.49 7.24 -0.68
CA SER A 10 4.94 8.05 0.47
C SER A 10 3.76 8.51 1.31
N ALA A 11 2.71 9.03 0.68
CA ALA A 11 1.49 9.43 1.37
C ALA A 11 0.85 8.24 2.11
N LEU A 12 0.72 7.07 1.45
CA LEU A 12 0.20 5.85 2.07
C LEU A 12 1.05 5.39 3.26
N CYS A 13 2.38 5.48 3.14
CA CYS A 13 3.30 5.12 4.20
C CYS A 13 3.13 6.03 5.42
N LEU A 14 3.12 7.36 5.23
CA LEU A 14 2.97 8.35 6.29
C LEU A 14 1.61 8.26 6.99
N LEU A 15 0.51 8.17 6.21
CA LEU A 15 -0.85 8.03 6.74
C LEU A 15 -1.05 6.76 7.57
N ARG A 16 -0.21 5.74 7.38
CA ARG A 16 -0.30 4.47 8.10
C ARG A 16 0.55 4.38 9.35
N ILE A 17 1.49 5.29 9.60
CA ILE A 17 2.35 5.27 10.79
C ILE A 17 1.53 5.10 12.09
N PRO A 18 0.46 5.87 12.34
CA PRO A 18 -0.32 5.73 13.58
C PRO A 18 -0.97 4.35 13.73
N SER A 19 -1.41 3.74 12.61
CA SER A 19 -2.05 2.42 12.65
C SER A 19 -1.06 1.27 12.82
N VAL A 20 0.17 1.41 12.34
CA VAL A 20 1.25 0.40 12.48
C VAL A 20 1.67 0.23 13.92
N VAL A 21 1.72 1.32 14.68
CA VAL A 21 2.08 1.30 16.10
C VAL A 21 1.00 0.59 16.92
N LYS A 22 -0.27 0.79 16.58
CA LYS A 22 -1.42 0.30 17.35
C LYS A 22 -1.90 -1.10 16.93
N VAL A 23 -1.77 -1.45 15.65
CA VAL A 23 -2.39 -2.65 15.08
C VAL A 23 -1.36 -3.49 14.34
N ALA A 24 -1.05 -4.68 14.87
CA ALA A 24 -0.06 -5.58 14.27
C ALA A 24 -0.40 -5.99 12.82
N GLU A 25 -1.69 -6.05 12.47
CA GLU A 25 -2.16 -6.42 11.14
C GLU A 25 -1.81 -5.38 10.07
N SER A 26 -1.68 -4.10 10.44
CA SER A 26 -1.31 -3.04 9.49
C SER A 26 0.17 -3.01 9.13
N ARG A 27 1.02 -3.76 9.87
CA ARG A 27 2.47 -3.82 9.62
C ARG A 27 2.81 -4.36 8.23
N ALA A 28 2.12 -5.40 7.78
CA ALA A 28 2.38 -5.99 6.46
C ALA A 28 2.15 -4.97 5.33
N SER A 29 1.05 -4.24 5.36
CA SER A 29 0.79 -3.23 4.32
C SER A 29 1.71 -2.02 4.39
N TRP A 30 2.19 -1.67 5.58
CA TRP A 30 3.19 -0.61 5.75
C TRP A 30 4.55 -1.04 5.19
N LEU A 31 5.01 -2.27 5.51
CA LEU A 31 6.23 -2.85 4.95
C LEU A 31 6.16 -2.95 3.43
N ALA A 32 5.00 -3.32 2.86
CA ALA A 32 4.80 -3.30 1.42
C ALA A 32 5.05 -1.91 0.81
N SER A 33 4.54 -0.85 1.46
CA SER A 33 4.75 0.52 1.01
C SER A 33 6.21 0.95 1.15
N MET A 34 6.87 0.61 2.27
CA MET A 34 8.29 0.92 2.51
C MET A 34 9.20 0.26 1.49
N PHE A 35 9.03 -1.03 1.22
CA PHE A 35 9.83 -1.72 0.21
C PHE A 35 9.52 -1.24 -1.20
N GLY A 36 8.25 -0.88 -1.49
CA GLY A 36 7.89 -0.24 -2.76
C GLY A 36 8.57 1.12 -2.95
N LEU A 37 8.64 1.95 -1.91
CA LEU A 37 9.39 3.21 -1.93
C LEU A 37 10.88 2.98 -2.11
N ALA A 38 11.46 2.00 -1.43
CA ALA A 38 12.86 1.63 -1.59
C ALA A 38 13.17 1.18 -3.03
N ALA A 39 12.29 0.36 -3.63
CA ALA A 39 12.43 -0.06 -5.02
C ALA A 39 12.41 1.12 -5.99
N LEU A 40 11.46 2.08 -5.81
CA LEU A 40 11.39 3.28 -6.65
C LEU A 40 12.57 4.23 -6.41
N TYR A 41 13.07 4.34 -5.19
CA TYR A 41 14.23 5.16 -4.88
C TYR A 41 15.48 4.67 -5.62
N VAL A 42 15.80 3.38 -5.49
CA VAL A 42 16.98 2.80 -6.17
C VAL A 42 16.85 2.76 -7.70
N LEU A 43 15.62 2.87 -8.24
CA LEU A 43 15.34 3.01 -9.66
C LEU A 43 15.66 4.43 -10.20
N GLY A 44 16.22 5.30 -9.38
CA GLY A 44 16.58 6.65 -9.80
C GLY A 44 15.42 7.65 -9.84
N THR A 45 14.36 7.43 -9.04
CA THR A 45 13.19 8.33 -9.05
C THR A 45 13.48 9.69 -8.42
N VAL A 46 14.33 9.74 -7.40
CA VAL A 46 14.68 10.96 -6.65
C VAL A 46 16.15 11.34 -6.88
N THR A 47 17.04 10.36 -6.75
CA THR A 47 18.48 10.52 -6.99
C THR A 47 18.84 9.80 -8.29
N PRO A 48 19.68 10.34 -9.18
CA PRO A 48 20.10 9.66 -10.39
C PRO A 48 20.65 8.25 -10.12
N LEU A 49 20.29 7.30 -10.99
CA LEU A 49 20.64 5.88 -10.84
C LEU A 49 22.16 5.68 -10.74
N GLU A 50 22.90 6.41 -11.55
CA GLU A 50 24.38 6.35 -11.64
C GLU A 50 25.02 6.75 -10.31
N VAL A 51 24.44 7.75 -9.63
CA VAL A 51 24.93 8.20 -8.31
C VAL A 51 24.72 7.13 -7.26
N ILE A 52 23.54 6.51 -7.24
CA ILE A 52 23.23 5.46 -6.25
C ILE A 52 24.12 4.24 -6.50
N ASP A 53 24.24 3.82 -7.76
CA ASP A 53 25.00 2.62 -8.14
C ASP A 53 26.51 2.80 -7.96
N SER A 54 27.04 4.03 -8.10
CA SER A 54 28.46 4.31 -7.86
C SER A 54 28.89 3.97 -6.42
N TYR A 55 28.01 4.20 -5.43
CA TYR A 55 28.24 3.78 -4.04
C TYR A 55 28.22 2.25 -3.84
N LEU A 56 27.65 1.53 -4.80
CA LEU A 56 27.52 0.06 -4.81
C LEU A 56 28.53 -0.62 -5.75
N GLY A 57 29.47 0.14 -6.30
CA GLY A 57 30.52 -0.37 -7.17
C GLY A 57 30.27 -0.20 -8.66
N GLY A 58 29.23 0.51 -9.10
CA GLY A 58 28.99 0.88 -10.50
C GLY A 58 28.72 -0.30 -11.44
N SER A 59 28.13 -1.37 -10.92
CA SER A 59 27.94 -2.64 -11.64
C SER A 59 26.46 -3.01 -11.77
N ASN A 60 25.56 -2.02 -11.88
CA ASN A 60 24.10 -2.21 -11.95
C ASN A 60 23.50 -2.98 -10.75
N VAL A 61 24.17 -2.96 -9.59
CA VAL A 61 23.66 -3.59 -8.35
C VAL A 61 22.31 -2.98 -7.91
N THR A 62 22.10 -1.70 -8.23
CA THR A 62 20.81 -1.04 -8.03
C THR A 62 19.66 -1.76 -8.73
N ASN A 63 19.86 -2.34 -9.91
CA ASN A 63 18.87 -3.13 -10.63
C ASN A 63 18.48 -4.39 -9.83
N LEU A 64 19.46 -5.10 -9.26
CA LEU A 64 19.21 -6.25 -8.40
C LEU A 64 18.47 -5.84 -7.11
N LEU A 65 18.91 -4.77 -6.45
CA LEU A 65 18.26 -4.27 -5.23
C LEU A 65 16.83 -3.83 -5.49
N GLN A 66 16.58 -3.13 -6.61
CA GLN A 66 15.23 -2.74 -7.02
C GLN A 66 14.31 -3.94 -7.17
N ALA A 67 14.78 -5.00 -7.84
CA ALA A 67 14.00 -6.21 -8.03
C ALA A 67 13.73 -6.93 -6.70
N ILE A 68 14.72 -7.04 -5.81
CA ILE A 68 14.55 -7.61 -4.47
C ILE A 68 13.54 -6.80 -3.66
N PHE A 69 13.65 -5.48 -3.61
CA PHE A 69 12.71 -4.63 -2.88
C PHE A 69 11.30 -4.71 -3.46
N ALA A 70 11.14 -4.80 -4.76
CA ALA A 70 9.85 -4.99 -5.40
C ALA A 70 9.23 -6.35 -5.03
N LEU A 71 10.01 -7.43 -4.98
CA LEU A 71 9.54 -8.74 -4.52
C LEU A 71 9.17 -8.75 -3.04
N LEU A 72 9.91 -8.06 -2.19
CA LEU A 72 9.55 -7.89 -0.78
C LEU A 72 8.28 -7.06 -0.64
N ALA A 73 8.14 -5.99 -1.44
CA ALA A 73 6.91 -5.18 -1.46
C ALA A 73 5.69 -6.03 -1.81
N ILE A 74 5.75 -6.81 -2.89
CA ILE A 74 4.63 -7.64 -3.33
C ILE A 74 4.37 -8.81 -2.36
N PHE A 75 5.40 -9.35 -1.70
CA PHE A 75 5.26 -10.36 -0.66
C PHE A 75 4.46 -9.83 0.54
N PHE A 76 4.85 -8.69 1.10
CA PHE A 76 4.13 -8.07 2.22
C PHE A 76 2.74 -7.59 1.82
N PHE A 77 2.60 -7.12 0.59
CA PHE A 77 1.30 -6.76 0.04
C PHE A 77 0.37 -7.97 -0.06
N ASN A 78 0.84 -9.11 -0.56
CA ASN A 78 0.13 -10.37 -0.59
C ASN A 78 -0.29 -10.82 0.83
N ASP A 79 0.58 -10.66 1.84
CA ASP A 79 0.23 -10.97 3.24
C ASP A 79 -0.87 -10.04 3.77
N SER A 80 -0.80 -8.75 3.46
CA SER A 80 -1.83 -7.77 3.82
C SER A 80 -3.19 -8.12 3.21
N VAL A 81 -3.22 -8.45 1.92
CA VAL A 81 -4.46 -8.83 1.21
C VAL A 81 -5.01 -10.17 1.73
N ARG A 82 -4.13 -11.13 1.99
CA ARG A 82 -4.50 -12.43 2.57
C ARG A 82 -5.23 -12.26 3.91
N ARG A 83 -4.68 -11.42 4.81
CA ARG A 83 -5.33 -11.09 6.10
C ARG A 83 -6.68 -10.41 5.89
N LEU A 84 -6.75 -9.44 4.98
CA LEU A 84 -8.00 -8.75 4.63
C LEU A 84 -9.07 -9.70 4.06
N ALA A 85 -8.64 -10.72 3.31
CA ALA A 85 -9.52 -11.72 2.71
C ALA A 85 -9.83 -12.91 3.64
N ASN A 86 -9.17 -13.01 4.81
CA ASN A 86 -9.24 -14.13 5.75
C ASN A 86 -8.89 -15.49 5.09
N VAL A 87 -7.89 -15.49 4.20
CA VAL A 87 -7.45 -16.71 3.51
C VAL A 87 -6.32 -17.38 4.28
N PRO A 88 -6.36 -18.71 4.49
CA PRO A 88 -5.29 -19.41 5.19
C PRO A 88 -3.97 -19.39 4.41
N ILE A 89 -2.85 -19.60 5.13
CA ILE A 89 -1.52 -19.67 4.53
C ILE A 89 -1.35 -21.03 3.84
N VAL A 90 -1.20 -21.01 2.52
CA VAL A 90 -0.68 -22.15 1.76
C VAL A 90 0.82 -21.92 1.57
N ARG A 91 1.65 -22.64 2.33
CA ARG A 91 3.09 -22.38 2.48
C ARG A 91 3.83 -22.16 1.17
N TRP A 92 3.74 -23.07 0.22
CA TRP A 92 4.46 -22.99 -1.05
C TRP A 92 4.11 -21.74 -1.86
N THR A 93 2.82 -21.49 -2.04
CA THR A 93 2.37 -20.31 -2.82
C THR A 93 2.60 -19.00 -2.07
N TYR A 94 2.72 -19.06 -0.75
CA TYR A 94 2.99 -17.88 0.07
C TYR A 94 4.44 -17.43 -0.05
N TYR A 95 5.40 -18.36 0.01
CA TYR A 95 6.83 -18.05 -0.01
C TYR A 95 7.43 -18.01 -1.42
N ALA A 96 6.68 -18.36 -2.48
CA ALA A 96 7.18 -18.37 -3.85
C ALA A 96 7.94 -17.10 -4.29
N PRO A 97 7.48 -15.86 -3.99
CA PRO A 97 8.22 -14.65 -4.33
C PRO A 97 9.60 -14.58 -3.66
N LEU A 98 9.72 -15.06 -2.41
CA LEU A 98 11.00 -15.06 -1.69
C LEU A 98 11.96 -16.12 -2.22
N LEU A 99 11.43 -17.28 -2.67
CA LEU A 99 12.23 -18.35 -3.26
C LEU A 99 12.84 -17.97 -4.61
N SER A 100 12.28 -16.98 -5.30
CA SER A 100 12.86 -16.46 -6.54
C SER A 100 14.11 -15.60 -6.31
N ILE A 101 14.27 -14.99 -5.13
CA ILE A 101 15.41 -14.09 -4.82
C ILE A 101 16.77 -14.79 -4.96
N PRO A 102 17.02 -15.99 -4.39
CA PRO A 102 18.27 -16.70 -4.60
C PRO A 102 18.57 -16.96 -6.08
N ILE A 103 17.57 -17.36 -6.87
CA ILE A 103 17.73 -17.61 -8.30
C ILE A 103 18.14 -16.32 -9.01
N MET A 104 17.51 -15.20 -8.68
CA MET A 104 17.84 -13.89 -9.23
C MET A 104 19.26 -13.45 -8.87
N ILE A 105 19.69 -13.64 -7.61
CA ILE A 105 21.04 -13.28 -7.17
C ILE A 105 22.09 -14.08 -7.95
N VAL A 106 21.90 -15.39 -8.07
CA VAL A 106 22.80 -16.28 -8.81
C VAL A 106 22.81 -15.88 -10.30
N SER A 107 21.66 -15.70 -10.92
CA SER A 107 21.57 -15.30 -12.32
C SER A 107 22.23 -13.94 -12.56
N PHE A 108 21.98 -12.95 -11.67
CA PHE A 108 22.62 -11.64 -11.75
C PHE A 108 24.15 -11.75 -11.62
N ALA A 109 24.65 -12.59 -10.71
CA ALA A 109 26.10 -12.81 -10.55
C ALA A 109 26.76 -13.36 -11.84
N LEU A 110 26.04 -14.18 -12.61
CA LEU A 110 26.51 -14.79 -13.84
C LEU A 110 26.41 -13.88 -15.08
N ILE A 111 25.79 -12.69 -14.98
CA ILE A 111 25.76 -11.74 -16.09
C ILE A 111 27.18 -11.18 -16.29
N ASN A 112 27.66 -11.18 -17.54
CA ASN A 112 28.91 -10.55 -17.90
C ASN A 112 28.75 -9.05 -18.18
N ASP A 113 29.85 -8.29 -18.14
CA ASP A 113 29.88 -6.85 -18.49
C ASP A 113 28.81 -5.99 -17.79
N LYS A 114 28.74 -6.12 -16.48
CA LYS A 114 27.75 -5.38 -15.68
C LYS A 114 27.98 -3.87 -15.61
N ALA A 115 29.20 -3.40 -15.87
CA ALA A 115 29.55 -1.99 -15.91
C ALA A 115 29.54 -1.47 -17.36
N PRO A 116 29.31 -0.15 -17.57
CA PRO A 116 28.87 0.85 -16.59
C PRO A 116 27.41 0.73 -16.23
N THR A 117 26.99 1.50 -15.20
CA THR A 117 25.58 1.62 -14.81
C THR A 117 24.75 2.19 -15.94
N ALA A 118 23.66 1.51 -16.30
CA ALA A 118 22.76 1.92 -17.36
C ALA A 118 21.30 1.61 -17.02
N ALA A 119 20.41 2.51 -17.40
CA ALA A 119 18.97 2.32 -17.17
C ALA A 119 18.38 1.19 -18.02
N ASP A 120 18.97 0.92 -19.16
CA ASP A 120 18.65 -0.14 -20.14
C ASP A 120 19.52 -1.39 -19.97
N PHE A 121 20.14 -1.57 -18.80
CA PHE A 121 21.06 -2.67 -18.50
C PHE A 121 20.51 -4.04 -18.91
N ILE A 122 19.23 -4.30 -18.61
CA ILE A 122 18.60 -5.59 -18.95
C ILE A 122 18.48 -5.73 -20.47
N ASP A 123 17.98 -4.72 -21.16
CA ASP A 123 17.72 -4.77 -22.61
C ASP A 123 19.00 -4.95 -23.41
N THR A 124 20.10 -4.31 -22.97
CA THR A 124 21.41 -4.40 -23.63
C THR A 124 22.14 -5.73 -23.39
N ARG A 125 21.66 -6.60 -22.50
CA ARG A 125 22.26 -7.90 -22.11
C ARG A 125 21.32 -9.08 -22.27
N MET A 126 20.20 -8.91 -22.98
CA MET A 126 19.17 -9.96 -23.18
C MET A 126 19.66 -11.17 -23.99
N ASP A 127 20.77 -11.01 -24.73
CA ASP A 127 21.46 -12.10 -25.41
C ASP A 127 22.00 -13.15 -24.44
N GLN A 128 22.32 -12.76 -23.20
CA GLN A 128 22.81 -13.66 -22.18
C GLN A 128 21.67 -14.42 -21.49
N LEU A 129 21.78 -15.76 -21.42
CA LEU A 129 20.83 -16.61 -20.71
C LEU A 129 20.67 -16.20 -19.24
N ALA A 130 21.77 -15.74 -18.63
CA ALA A 130 21.76 -15.25 -17.24
C ALA A 130 20.83 -14.04 -17.06
N THR A 131 20.84 -13.07 -17.98
CA THR A 131 19.96 -11.88 -17.95
C THR A 131 18.51 -12.27 -18.20
N THR A 132 18.26 -13.13 -19.17
CA THR A 132 16.93 -13.68 -19.46
C THR A 132 16.35 -14.43 -18.25
N THR A 133 17.16 -15.27 -17.58
CA THR A 133 16.76 -15.99 -16.37
C THR A 133 16.49 -15.04 -15.21
N TYR A 134 17.35 -14.04 -15.00
CA TYR A 134 17.19 -13.02 -13.98
C TYR A 134 15.88 -12.26 -14.15
N SER A 135 15.67 -11.64 -15.31
CA SER A 135 14.49 -10.83 -15.61
C SER A 135 13.21 -11.68 -15.66
N GLY A 136 13.26 -12.85 -16.29
CA GLY A 136 12.15 -13.78 -16.38
C GLY A 136 11.70 -14.28 -15.00
N THR A 137 12.64 -14.67 -14.12
CA THR A 137 12.35 -15.13 -12.76
C THR A 137 11.67 -14.03 -11.95
N TYR A 138 12.16 -12.79 -12.03
CA TYR A 138 11.57 -11.63 -11.38
C TYR A 138 10.12 -11.42 -11.82
N MET A 139 9.88 -11.35 -13.12
CA MET A 139 8.54 -11.08 -13.68
C MET A 139 7.56 -12.24 -13.45
N LEU A 140 8.02 -13.49 -13.50
CA LEU A 140 7.20 -14.65 -13.17
C LEU A 140 6.77 -14.66 -11.70
N ALA A 141 7.67 -14.31 -10.78
CA ALA A 141 7.35 -14.21 -9.36
C ALA A 141 6.33 -13.09 -9.08
N LEU A 142 6.48 -11.93 -9.75
CA LEU A 142 5.49 -10.85 -9.68
C LEU A 142 4.14 -11.32 -10.24
N LEU A 143 4.10 -11.84 -11.46
CA LEU A 143 2.89 -12.29 -12.13
C LEU A 143 2.13 -13.33 -11.29
N PHE A 144 2.83 -14.37 -10.83
CA PHE A 144 2.25 -15.39 -9.97
C PHE A 144 1.60 -14.81 -8.72
N THR A 145 2.30 -13.88 -8.06
CA THR A 145 1.80 -13.25 -6.83
C THR A 145 0.61 -12.34 -7.11
N LEU A 146 0.64 -11.56 -8.20
CA LEU A 146 -0.47 -10.72 -8.63
C LEU A 146 -1.72 -11.53 -8.94
N LEU A 147 -1.60 -12.61 -9.71
CA LEU A 147 -2.72 -13.50 -10.03
C LEU A 147 -3.33 -14.12 -8.76
N ARG A 148 -2.48 -14.49 -7.80
CA ARG A 148 -2.94 -14.97 -6.50
C ARG A 148 -3.71 -13.90 -5.73
N ILE A 149 -3.24 -12.66 -5.69
CA ILE A 149 -3.92 -11.54 -5.03
C ILE A 149 -5.28 -11.29 -5.69
N ILE A 150 -5.34 -11.25 -7.02
CA ILE A 150 -6.57 -11.08 -7.79
C ILE A 150 -7.57 -12.20 -7.46
N TYR A 151 -7.07 -13.45 -7.42
CA TYR A 151 -7.90 -14.59 -7.06
C TYR A 151 -8.49 -14.48 -5.64
N MET A 152 -7.72 -14.04 -4.65
CA MET A 152 -8.21 -13.81 -3.28
C MET A 152 -9.26 -12.69 -3.21
N LEU A 153 -9.15 -11.67 -4.06
CA LEU A 153 -10.06 -10.53 -4.09
C LEU A 153 -11.30 -10.72 -4.96
N ARG A 154 -11.40 -11.78 -5.76
CA ARG A 154 -12.47 -11.98 -6.77
C ARG A 154 -13.89 -11.82 -6.21
N HIS A 155 -14.14 -12.24 -4.97
CA HIS A 155 -15.46 -12.14 -4.33
C HIS A 155 -15.73 -10.75 -3.70
N LYS A 156 -14.70 -9.93 -3.55
CA LYS A 156 -14.79 -8.57 -3.00
C LYS A 156 -14.64 -7.47 -4.07
N ALA A 157 -14.54 -7.83 -5.36
CA ALA A 157 -14.27 -6.91 -6.47
C ALA A 157 -15.46 -6.00 -6.81
N ARG A 158 -15.95 -5.23 -5.82
CA ARG A 158 -17.02 -4.23 -5.98
C ARG A 158 -16.57 -2.90 -5.36
N GLY A 159 -17.10 -1.79 -5.90
CA GLY A 159 -16.75 -0.44 -5.44
C GLY A 159 -15.23 -0.17 -5.50
N PRO A 160 -14.61 0.36 -4.43
CA PRO A 160 -13.18 0.67 -4.41
C PRO A 160 -12.26 -0.53 -4.66
N TYR A 161 -12.70 -1.74 -4.33
CA TYR A 161 -11.96 -2.97 -4.62
C TYR A 161 -11.90 -3.29 -6.13
N ALA A 162 -12.89 -2.84 -6.92
CA ALA A 162 -12.87 -3.01 -8.37
C ALA A 162 -11.74 -2.21 -9.00
N THR A 163 -11.57 -0.93 -8.62
CA THR A 163 -10.47 -0.08 -9.10
C THR A 163 -9.12 -0.69 -8.75
N PHE A 164 -8.97 -1.14 -7.51
CA PHE A 164 -7.77 -1.80 -7.05
C PHE A 164 -7.46 -3.08 -7.84
N SER A 165 -8.45 -3.95 -8.06
CA SER A 165 -8.28 -5.19 -8.83
C SER A 165 -8.01 -4.92 -10.31
N ALA A 166 -8.62 -3.88 -10.89
CA ALA A 166 -8.33 -3.46 -12.26
C ALA A 166 -6.87 -3.03 -12.43
N GLY A 167 -6.34 -2.25 -11.48
CA GLY A 167 -4.91 -1.89 -11.48
C GLY A 167 -4.00 -3.11 -11.45
N LEU A 168 -4.28 -4.10 -10.57
CA LEU A 168 -3.52 -5.35 -10.50
C LEU A 168 -3.58 -6.16 -11.79
N LEU A 169 -4.73 -6.20 -12.47
CA LEU A 169 -4.87 -6.87 -13.77
C LEU A 169 -4.00 -6.21 -14.84
N VAL A 170 -3.95 -4.87 -14.86
CA VAL A 170 -3.08 -4.14 -15.79
C VAL A 170 -1.60 -4.43 -15.51
N VAL A 171 -1.18 -4.47 -14.23
CA VAL A 171 0.19 -4.86 -13.88
C VAL A 171 0.48 -6.31 -14.28
N ALA A 172 -0.45 -7.23 -14.08
CA ALA A 172 -0.31 -8.63 -14.49
C ALA A 172 -0.16 -8.76 -16.01
N ALA A 173 -0.95 -8.01 -16.78
CA ALA A 173 -0.80 -7.93 -18.23
C ALA A 173 0.57 -7.37 -18.63
N ALA A 174 1.06 -6.33 -17.97
CA ALA A 174 2.41 -5.80 -18.19
C ALA A 174 3.49 -6.85 -17.94
N CYS A 175 3.42 -7.59 -16.81
CA CYS A 175 4.35 -8.68 -16.52
C CYS A 175 4.31 -9.77 -17.61
N SER A 176 3.12 -10.12 -18.10
CA SER A 176 2.96 -11.09 -19.19
C SER A 176 3.60 -10.58 -20.49
N CYS A 177 3.40 -9.32 -20.84
CA CYS A 177 4.06 -8.69 -21.99
C CYS A 177 5.59 -8.75 -21.85
N HIS A 178 6.12 -8.42 -20.68
CA HIS A 178 7.56 -8.45 -20.45
C HIS A 178 8.14 -9.87 -20.53
N ILE A 179 7.48 -10.87 -19.98
CA ILE A 179 7.90 -12.27 -20.07
C ILE A 179 7.95 -12.71 -21.55
N THR A 180 6.88 -12.38 -22.29
CA THR A 180 6.82 -12.67 -23.74
C THR A 180 7.93 -11.98 -24.49
N TYR A 181 8.20 -10.69 -24.20
CA TYR A 181 9.30 -9.94 -24.76
C TYR A 181 10.65 -10.61 -24.51
N VAL A 182 10.95 -10.94 -23.24
CA VAL A 182 12.22 -11.56 -22.84
C VAL A 182 12.45 -12.89 -23.56
N VAL A 183 11.41 -13.73 -23.68
CA VAL A 183 11.51 -15.02 -24.36
C VAL A 183 11.70 -14.84 -25.86
N LEU A 184 10.88 -14.01 -26.50
CA LEU A 184 10.99 -13.78 -27.94
C LEU A 184 12.33 -13.13 -28.30
N PHE A 185 12.78 -12.12 -27.54
CA PHE A 185 14.03 -11.43 -27.79
C PHE A 185 15.26 -12.33 -27.68
N HIS A 186 15.25 -13.27 -26.74
CA HIS A 186 16.33 -14.23 -26.57
C HIS A 186 16.51 -15.15 -27.81
N PHE A 187 15.40 -15.56 -28.44
CA PHE A 187 15.44 -16.44 -29.61
C PHE A 187 15.50 -15.68 -30.95
N SER A 188 15.01 -14.44 -30.99
CA SER A 188 14.92 -13.63 -32.20
C SER A 188 15.05 -12.13 -31.88
N PRO A 189 16.28 -11.62 -31.57
CA PRO A 189 16.47 -10.26 -31.02
C PRO A 189 16.08 -9.13 -31.98
N TRP A 190 15.93 -9.41 -33.26
CA TRP A 190 15.53 -8.44 -34.30
C TRP A 190 14.04 -8.49 -34.63
N ASP A 191 13.25 -9.22 -33.89
CA ASP A 191 11.80 -9.31 -34.13
C ASP A 191 11.12 -7.99 -33.75
N ALA A 192 10.56 -7.30 -34.75
CA ALA A 192 9.77 -6.07 -34.57
C ALA A 192 8.56 -6.27 -33.64
N PHE A 193 8.00 -7.48 -33.62
CA PHE A 193 6.89 -7.82 -32.74
C PHE A 193 7.35 -7.90 -31.26
N ALA A 194 8.51 -8.50 -30.98
CA ALA A 194 9.08 -8.54 -29.64
C ALA A 194 9.33 -7.13 -29.11
N GLN A 195 9.96 -6.26 -29.93
CA GLN A 195 10.20 -4.87 -29.56
C GLN A 195 8.91 -4.08 -29.33
N ALA A 196 7.89 -4.27 -30.15
CA ALA A 196 6.58 -3.65 -29.97
C ALA A 196 5.94 -4.05 -28.62
N ILE A 197 5.95 -5.34 -28.26
CA ILE A 197 5.47 -5.82 -26.97
C ILE A 197 6.27 -5.22 -25.82
N GLY A 198 7.60 -5.21 -25.90
CA GLY A 198 8.48 -4.63 -24.88
C GLY A 198 8.17 -3.16 -24.60
N SER A 199 7.87 -2.37 -25.64
CA SER A 199 7.56 -0.94 -25.52
C SER A 199 6.29 -0.64 -24.71
N TRP A 200 5.36 -1.60 -24.58
CA TRP A 200 4.14 -1.46 -23.79
C TRP A 200 4.34 -1.76 -22.31
N PHE A 201 5.38 -2.50 -21.94
CA PHE A 201 5.62 -2.91 -20.57
C PHE A 201 5.62 -1.74 -19.59
N ASP A 202 6.52 -0.78 -19.77
CA ASP A 202 6.65 0.35 -18.83
C ASP A 202 5.36 1.15 -18.69
N ARG A 203 4.66 1.39 -19.79
CA ARG A 203 3.40 2.15 -19.79
C ARG A 203 2.34 1.43 -18.99
N LEU A 204 2.10 0.16 -19.28
CA LEU A 204 1.10 -0.66 -18.59
C LEU A 204 1.49 -0.85 -17.12
N PHE A 205 2.75 -1.11 -16.84
CA PHE A 205 3.25 -1.35 -15.49
C PHE A 205 3.00 -0.14 -14.56
N TYR A 206 3.48 1.05 -14.97
CA TYR A 206 3.29 2.26 -14.16
C TYR A 206 1.85 2.75 -14.10
N VAL A 207 1.07 2.61 -15.17
CA VAL A 207 -0.37 2.88 -15.13
C VAL A 207 -1.07 1.94 -14.15
N GLY A 208 -0.83 0.64 -14.26
CA GLY A 208 -1.42 -0.36 -13.39
C GLY A 208 -1.06 -0.16 -11.92
N LEU A 209 0.21 0.13 -11.60
CA LEU A 209 0.65 0.45 -10.24
C LEU A 209 -0.02 1.72 -9.70
N SER A 210 -0.13 2.76 -10.53
CA SER A 210 -0.78 4.03 -10.14
C SER A 210 -2.27 3.83 -9.84
N VAL A 211 -2.98 3.07 -10.67
CA VAL A 211 -4.39 2.71 -10.46
C VAL A 211 -4.55 1.84 -9.20
N THR A 212 -3.63 0.89 -8.97
CA THR A 212 -3.62 0.06 -7.76
C THR A 212 -3.41 0.91 -6.51
N ALA A 213 -2.42 1.80 -6.51
CA ALA A 213 -2.14 2.71 -5.39
C ALA A 213 -3.31 3.67 -5.12
N ALA A 214 -3.92 4.23 -6.17
CA ALA A 214 -5.11 5.08 -6.05
C ALA A 214 -6.30 4.29 -5.49
N GLY A 215 -6.56 3.07 -5.98
CA GLY A 215 -7.60 2.19 -5.46
C GLY A 215 -7.40 1.86 -3.98
N TRP A 216 -6.15 1.62 -3.58
CA TRP A 216 -5.80 1.40 -2.18
C TRP A 216 -6.00 2.64 -1.30
N LEU A 217 -5.64 3.81 -1.81
CA LEU A 217 -5.87 5.09 -1.13
C LEU A 217 -7.36 5.36 -0.96
N ILE A 218 -8.17 5.14 -1.99
CA ILE A 218 -9.64 5.27 -1.94
C ILE A 218 -10.22 4.31 -0.88
N LEU A 219 -9.76 3.06 -0.85
CA LEU A 219 -10.14 2.08 0.17
C LEU A 219 -9.81 2.54 1.58
N PHE A 220 -8.60 3.09 1.77
CA PHE A 220 -8.18 3.63 3.06
C PHE A 220 -9.05 4.81 3.46
N LEU A 221 -9.21 5.79 2.58
CA LEU A 221 -10.02 6.98 2.83
C LEU A 221 -11.50 6.63 3.09
N SER A 222 -12.08 5.70 2.34
CA SER A 222 -13.47 5.28 2.54
C SER A 222 -13.73 4.67 3.92
N LYS A 223 -12.72 4.03 4.52
CA LYS A 223 -12.79 3.52 5.89
C LYS A 223 -12.53 4.60 6.95
N GLN A 224 -11.71 5.61 6.64
CA GLN A 224 -11.35 6.65 7.58
C GLN A 224 -12.32 7.85 7.56
N LEU A 225 -12.94 8.14 6.40
CA LEU A 225 -13.86 9.27 6.25
C LEU A 225 -15.04 9.26 7.27
N PRO A 226 -15.71 8.13 7.55
CA PRO A 226 -16.73 8.09 8.60
C PRO A 226 -16.16 8.44 9.98
N LYS A 227 -14.94 7.93 10.29
CA LYS A 227 -14.25 8.23 11.55
C LYS A 227 -13.82 9.70 11.63
N LEU A 228 -13.29 10.26 10.52
CA LEU A 228 -12.96 11.68 10.42
C LEU A 228 -14.18 12.59 10.55
N ARG A 229 -15.30 12.20 9.95
CA ARG A 229 -16.57 12.96 10.09
C ARG A 229 -17.08 12.93 11.52
N LEU A 230 -17.02 11.79 12.20
CA LEU A 230 -17.34 11.67 13.61
C LEU A 230 -16.43 12.58 14.44
N TRP A 231 -15.14 12.62 14.10
CA TRP A 231 -14.18 13.48 14.80
C TRP A 231 -14.43 14.96 14.58
N MET A 232 -14.55 15.40 13.33
CA MET A 232 -14.63 16.85 13.05
C MET A 232 -15.97 17.47 13.43
N ILE A 233 -17.06 16.76 13.24
CA ILE A 233 -18.42 17.33 13.43
C ILE A 233 -19.00 16.93 14.78
N ASP A 234 -18.94 15.67 15.13
CA ASP A 234 -19.62 15.14 16.30
C ASP A 234 -18.77 15.31 17.57
N ALA A 235 -17.42 15.20 17.48
CA ALA A 235 -16.53 15.46 18.62
C ALA A 235 -16.45 16.95 18.94
N LEU A 236 -16.40 17.85 17.94
CA LEU A 236 -16.45 19.28 18.15
C LEU A 236 -17.80 19.69 18.80
N TRP A 237 -18.89 19.10 18.31
CA TRP A 237 -20.22 19.37 18.88
C TRP A 237 -20.36 18.86 20.31
N LEU A 238 -19.89 17.65 20.61
CA LEU A 238 -19.87 17.08 21.96
C LEU A 238 -18.97 17.89 22.89
N THR A 239 -17.83 18.35 22.40
CA THR A 239 -16.94 19.21 23.19
C THR A 239 -17.60 20.56 23.49
N ALA A 240 -18.24 21.18 22.51
CA ALA A 240 -18.98 22.43 22.72
C ALA A 240 -20.16 22.24 23.71
N LEU A 241 -20.87 21.14 23.61
CA LEU A 241 -21.95 20.78 24.55
C LEU A 241 -21.40 20.55 25.96
N ARG A 242 -20.26 19.81 26.07
CA ARG A 242 -19.58 19.57 27.34
C ARG A 242 -19.10 20.87 28.00
N ILE A 243 -18.54 21.81 27.22
CA ILE A 243 -18.11 23.12 27.71
C ILE A 243 -19.33 23.90 28.24
N ARG A 244 -20.47 23.89 27.54
CA ARG A 244 -21.69 24.54 27.98
C ARG A 244 -22.21 23.95 29.28
N VAL A 245 -22.15 22.64 29.41
CA VAL A 245 -22.63 21.89 30.58
C VAL A 245 -21.68 22.03 31.78
N ASN A 246 -20.38 22.07 31.56
CA ASN A 246 -19.34 22.21 32.61
C ASN A 246 -18.94 23.66 32.89
N ALA A 247 -19.57 24.66 32.26
CA ALA A 247 -19.31 26.07 32.57
C ALA A 247 -19.62 26.40 34.07
N ASP A 248 -20.44 25.56 34.75
CA ASP A 248 -20.71 25.63 36.18
C ASP A 248 -19.77 24.82 37.08
N GLN A 249 -18.89 23.99 36.53
CA GLN A 249 -17.97 23.16 37.32
C GLN A 249 -16.51 23.33 36.81
N SER A 250 -15.71 24.02 37.60
CA SER A 250 -14.33 24.47 37.34
C SER A 250 -13.24 23.38 37.18
N ARG A 251 -13.57 22.19 36.70
CA ARG A 251 -12.61 21.10 36.39
C ARG A 251 -12.72 20.69 34.94
N LEU A 252 -12.24 21.55 34.05
CA LEU A 252 -11.98 21.20 32.67
C LEU A 252 -10.73 20.34 32.60
N SER A 253 -10.89 19.05 32.37
CA SER A 253 -9.83 18.24 31.75
C SER A 253 -9.53 18.84 30.36
N PRO A 254 -8.27 19.14 30.02
CA PRO A 254 -7.95 19.86 28.81
C PRO A 254 -8.39 19.10 27.57
N ALA A 255 -8.74 19.85 26.53
CA ALA A 255 -9.11 19.28 25.21
C ALA A 255 -8.03 18.34 24.62
N TRP A 256 -6.82 18.34 25.17
CA TRP A 256 -5.71 17.45 24.86
C TRP A 256 -6.01 15.96 25.07
N ASP A 257 -6.92 15.60 25.99
CA ASP A 257 -7.29 14.20 26.19
C ASP A 257 -8.02 13.62 24.97
N LEU A 258 -8.70 14.46 24.20
CA LEU A 258 -9.34 14.08 22.94
C LEU A 258 -8.34 13.76 21.82
N PHE A 259 -7.14 14.34 21.87
CA PHE A 259 -6.10 14.11 20.85
C PHE A 259 -5.19 12.92 21.17
N ASN A 260 -5.05 12.54 22.44
CA ASN A 260 -4.18 11.45 22.88
C ASN A 260 -4.87 10.08 22.93
N GLU A 261 -6.19 10.02 22.88
CA GLU A 261 -6.94 8.77 22.89
C GLU A 261 -7.49 8.45 21.49
N THR A 262 -7.85 7.18 21.28
CA THR A 262 -8.59 6.83 20.07
C THR A 262 -9.88 7.65 20.07
N LEU A 263 -10.24 8.18 18.92
CA LEU A 263 -11.42 9.00 18.69
C LEU A 263 -12.71 8.44 19.31
N GLU A 264 -12.85 7.12 19.24
CA GLU A 264 -13.97 6.36 19.83
C GLU A 264 -14.01 6.52 21.35
N ASN A 265 -12.85 6.42 22.00
CA ASN A 265 -12.77 6.61 23.47
C ASN A 265 -13.04 8.06 23.89
N GLY A 266 -12.61 9.05 23.11
CA GLY A 266 -12.85 10.47 23.38
C GLY A 266 -14.34 10.84 23.27
N VAL A 267 -15.02 10.31 22.23
CA VAL A 267 -16.46 10.49 22.06
C VAL A 267 -17.22 9.75 23.16
N TYR A 268 -16.85 8.51 23.48
CA TYR A 268 -17.46 7.71 24.53
C TYR A 268 -17.34 8.37 25.91
N LYS A 269 -16.15 8.88 26.28
CA LYS A 269 -15.96 9.65 27.53
C LYS A 269 -16.80 10.91 27.58
N SER A 270 -16.94 11.62 26.46
CA SER A 270 -17.78 12.81 26.38
C SER A 270 -19.26 12.47 26.60
N LEU A 271 -19.73 11.34 26.05
CA LEU A 271 -21.09 10.84 26.30
C LEU A 271 -21.30 10.48 27.77
N ILE A 272 -20.35 9.78 28.41
CA ILE A 272 -20.42 9.45 29.84
C ILE A 272 -20.54 10.72 30.70
N VAL A 273 -19.75 11.75 30.41
CA VAL A 273 -19.81 13.03 31.13
C VAL A 273 -21.18 13.69 30.97
N LEU A 274 -21.76 13.67 29.78
CA LEU A 274 -23.09 14.23 29.52
C LEU A 274 -24.20 13.45 30.25
N TYR A 275 -24.15 12.12 30.27
CA TYR A 275 -25.08 11.29 31.02
C TYR A 275 -24.97 11.47 32.51
N ASN A 276 -23.74 11.58 33.05
CA ASN A 276 -23.55 11.85 34.49
C ASN A 276 -24.06 13.21 34.88
N TYR A 277 -23.92 14.24 34.03
CA TYR A 277 -24.48 15.57 34.25
C TYR A 277 -26.02 15.52 34.26
N GLN A 278 -26.62 14.85 33.27
CA GLN A 278 -28.07 14.70 33.18
C GLN A 278 -28.63 14.00 34.42
N ARG A 279 -27.95 12.94 34.88
CA ARG A 279 -28.36 12.18 36.07
C ARG A 279 -28.19 12.97 37.37
N GLY A 280 -27.11 13.74 37.48
CA GLY A 280 -26.80 14.53 38.69
C GLY A 280 -27.70 15.73 38.87
N ASN A 281 -28.15 16.38 37.80
CA ASN A 281 -28.95 17.61 37.85
C ASN A 281 -30.45 17.41 37.62
N MET A 282 -30.90 16.15 37.41
CA MET A 282 -32.31 15.80 37.08
C MET A 282 -32.88 16.61 35.89
N THR A 283 -32.01 17.16 35.04
CA THR A 283 -32.41 17.96 33.88
C THR A 283 -32.29 17.13 32.60
N MET A 284 -33.38 17.03 31.84
CA MET A 284 -33.34 16.41 30.52
C MET A 284 -32.83 17.40 29.49
N PHE A 285 -31.94 16.95 28.59
CA PHE A 285 -31.58 17.74 27.43
C PHE A 285 -32.79 17.92 26.50
N PRO A 286 -32.90 19.04 25.77
CA PRO A 286 -33.90 19.21 24.73
C PRO A 286 -33.90 18.01 23.75
N GLU A 287 -35.10 17.66 23.22
CA GLU A 287 -35.26 16.52 22.30
C GLU A 287 -34.27 16.54 21.11
N SER A 288 -33.99 17.73 20.56
CA SER A 288 -33.04 17.90 19.47
C SER A 288 -31.62 17.48 19.86
N VAL A 289 -31.22 17.70 21.11
CA VAL A 289 -29.89 17.31 21.64
C VAL A 289 -29.89 15.81 21.93
N GLN A 290 -30.94 15.27 22.54
CA GLN A 290 -31.08 13.82 22.79
C GLN A 290 -31.07 13.04 21.48
N GLY A 291 -31.82 13.46 20.47
CA GLY A 291 -31.87 12.81 19.17
C GLY A 291 -30.52 12.81 18.45
N ARG A 292 -29.67 13.83 18.69
CA ARG A 292 -28.31 13.86 18.13
C ARG A 292 -27.36 12.94 18.92
N ILE A 293 -27.44 12.91 20.23
CA ILE A 293 -26.68 11.98 21.08
C ILE A 293 -26.98 10.54 20.67
N SER A 294 -28.25 10.13 20.58
CA SER A 294 -28.64 8.77 20.14
C SER A 294 -28.11 8.41 18.74
N LYS A 295 -28.06 9.37 17.80
CA LYS A 295 -27.45 9.14 16.48
C LYS A 295 -25.94 8.93 16.55
N ILE A 296 -25.25 9.59 17.46
CA ILE A 296 -23.81 9.42 17.67
C ILE A 296 -23.52 8.06 18.30
N GLU A 297 -24.33 7.64 19.29
CA GLU A 297 -24.26 6.32 19.91
C GLU A 297 -24.46 5.19 18.90
N ALA A 298 -25.53 5.27 18.10
CA ALA A 298 -25.79 4.29 17.05
C ALA A 298 -24.65 4.18 16.02
N LYS A 299 -23.92 5.28 15.78
CA LYS A 299 -22.73 5.24 14.92
C LYS A 299 -21.52 4.58 15.60
N LEU A 300 -21.36 4.76 16.91
CA LEU A 300 -20.29 4.11 17.68
C LEU A 300 -20.52 2.60 17.72
N ASP A 301 -21.73 2.15 18.03
CA ASP A 301 -22.11 0.74 18.08
C ASP A 301 -21.99 0.04 16.74
N ALA A 302 -22.24 0.74 15.63
CA ALA A 302 -22.08 0.20 14.28
C ALA A 302 -20.58 0.08 13.84
N GLN A 303 -19.63 0.61 14.61
CA GLN A 303 -18.19 0.59 14.32
C GLN A 303 -17.38 -0.40 15.19
N THR A 304 -17.97 -0.88 16.29
CA THR A 304 -17.46 -2.00 17.10
C THR A 304 -17.87 -3.32 16.50
#